data_02bf523f9343a8319ec3350ca67aa2c2
#
_entry.id   02bf523f9343a8319ec3350ca67aa2c2
#
_cell.length_a   1.000
_cell.length_b   1.000
_cell.length_c   1.000
_cell.angle_alpha   90.00
_cell.angle_beta   90.00
_cell.angle_gamma   90.00
#
_symmetry.space_group_name_H-M   'P 1'
#
loop_
_entity.id
_entity.type
_entity.pdbx_description
1 polymer ?
#
loop_
_entity_poly.entity_id
_entity_poly.type
_entity_poly.pdbx_seq_one_letter_code
_entity_poly.pdbx_strand_id
1 'polypeptide(L)'
;MPSIKQKIAPCLWFDTQAEEAAKFYTSVFKNSRIKQISRYGEAGREVHGKKAGTVMVVAFEIEGQSFIALNGGPQFKFDEAISFQVFCDTQEEIDYFWSSLSAGGREGQCGWLKDQFGLSWQVVPAMLPQMMTDAGAKADRIMNAVLKMKKFDLAALQRACAD
;
A
#
# COMPACT_ATOMS: atom_id res chain seq x y z
N MET A 1 16.28 -18.73 -13.76
CA MET A 1 15.94 -17.59 -12.88
C MET A 1 14.47 -17.28 -13.06
N PRO A 2 13.67 -17.05 -12.01
CA PRO A 2 12.30 -16.61 -12.19
C PRO A 2 12.32 -15.22 -12.85
N SER A 3 11.90 -15.13 -14.09
CA SER A 3 11.77 -13.85 -14.80
C SER A 3 10.63 -13.05 -14.17
N ILE A 4 10.86 -11.78 -13.87
CA ILE A 4 9.78 -10.84 -13.54
C ILE A 4 8.89 -10.75 -14.77
N LYS A 5 7.67 -11.29 -14.69
CA LYS A 5 6.73 -11.27 -15.82
C LYS A 5 6.22 -9.86 -16.16
N GLN A 6 6.25 -8.95 -15.21
CA GLN A 6 5.83 -7.56 -15.36
C GLN A 6 7.04 -6.68 -15.66
N LYS A 7 6.93 -5.84 -16.70
CA LYS A 7 8.02 -4.92 -17.08
C LYS A 7 8.20 -3.77 -16.10
N ILE A 8 7.17 -3.44 -15.33
CA ILE A 8 7.17 -2.34 -14.36
C ILE A 8 6.78 -2.94 -13.01
N ALA A 9 7.59 -2.66 -11.98
CA ALA A 9 7.31 -3.02 -10.60
C ALA A 9 7.64 -1.83 -9.69
N PRO A 10 6.80 -1.51 -8.69
CA PRO A 10 7.16 -0.54 -7.66
C PRO A 10 8.41 -0.98 -6.91
N CYS A 11 9.32 -0.03 -6.67
CA CYS A 11 10.47 -0.21 -5.80
C CYS A 11 10.30 0.67 -4.57
N LEU A 12 10.14 0.06 -3.40
CA LEU A 12 9.94 0.73 -2.12
C LEU A 12 11.29 0.90 -1.44
N TRP A 13 11.67 2.14 -1.14
CA TRP A 13 12.93 2.45 -0.47
C TRP A 13 12.74 2.46 1.04
N PHE A 14 13.52 1.65 1.74
CA PHE A 14 13.61 1.60 3.20
C PHE A 14 15.02 1.94 3.68
N ASP A 15 15.14 2.40 4.91
CA ASP A 15 16.45 2.46 5.55
C ASP A 15 17.02 1.05 5.78
N THR A 16 16.32 0.23 6.57
CA THR A 16 16.76 -1.13 6.96
C THR A 16 15.64 -2.16 7.03
N GLN A 17 14.38 -1.76 6.78
CA GLN A 17 13.18 -2.53 7.12
C GLN A 17 12.56 -3.29 5.93
N ALA A 18 13.28 -3.43 4.81
CA ALA A 18 12.73 -4.03 3.59
C ALA A 18 12.17 -5.45 3.81
N GLU A 19 12.86 -6.29 4.57
CA GLU A 19 12.41 -7.67 4.85
C GLU A 19 11.21 -7.69 5.79
N GLU A 20 11.21 -6.85 6.83
CA GLU A 20 10.10 -6.71 7.77
C GLU A 20 8.84 -6.21 7.05
N ALA A 21 8.97 -5.19 6.20
CA ALA A 21 7.87 -4.66 5.40
C ALA A 21 7.31 -5.69 4.43
N ALA A 22 8.16 -6.42 3.69
CA ALA A 22 7.71 -7.46 2.78
C ALA A 22 6.96 -8.59 3.51
N LYS A 23 7.44 -9.01 4.70
CA LYS A 23 6.75 -9.99 5.56
C LYS A 23 5.39 -9.47 6.02
N PHE A 24 5.33 -8.21 6.43
CA PHE A 24 4.08 -7.57 6.84
C PHE A 24 3.08 -7.55 5.69
N TYR A 25 3.43 -7.03 4.52
CA TYR A 25 2.51 -6.94 3.39
C TYR A 25 2.04 -8.32 2.92
N THR A 26 2.95 -9.29 2.83
CA THR A 26 2.56 -10.66 2.44
C THR A 26 1.72 -11.40 3.49
N SER A 27 1.68 -10.93 4.73
CA SER A 27 0.77 -11.43 5.76
C SER A 27 -0.62 -10.79 5.72
N VAL A 28 -0.72 -9.52 5.28
CA VAL A 28 -1.98 -8.79 5.19
C VAL A 28 -2.78 -9.19 3.96
N PHE A 29 -2.12 -9.31 2.80
CA PHE A 29 -2.78 -9.61 1.53
C PHE A 29 -2.75 -11.11 1.24
N LYS A 30 -3.90 -11.65 0.78
CA LYS A 30 -3.98 -13.02 0.25
C LYS A 30 -3.19 -13.13 -1.05
N ASN A 31 -2.94 -14.35 -1.53
CA ASN A 31 -2.22 -14.60 -2.78
C ASN A 31 -0.91 -13.78 -2.90
N SER A 32 -0.16 -13.73 -1.81
CA SER A 32 1.04 -12.91 -1.64
C SER A 32 2.19 -13.74 -1.12
N ARG A 33 3.42 -13.43 -1.53
CA ARG A 33 4.61 -14.17 -1.11
C ARG A 33 5.91 -13.41 -1.33
N ILE A 34 6.90 -13.70 -0.52
CA ILE A 34 8.30 -13.33 -0.76
C ILE A 34 8.86 -14.29 -1.80
N LYS A 35 9.49 -13.76 -2.86
CA LYS A 35 10.08 -14.55 -3.96
C LYS A 35 11.57 -14.74 -3.80
N GLN A 36 12.29 -13.66 -3.45
CA GLN A 36 13.74 -13.69 -3.38
C GLN A 36 14.25 -12.61 -2.41
N ILE A 37 15.31 -12.95 -1.69
CA ILE A 37 16.05 -12.01 -0.84
C ILE A 37 17.50 -11.98 -1.32
N SER A 38 18.01 -10.80 -1.66
CA SER A 38 19.40 -10.53 -1.97
C SER A 38 20.07 -9.80 -0.83
N ARG A 39 21.37 -10.02 -0.64
CA ARG A 39 22.14 -9.45 0.45
C ARG A 39 23.33 -8.66 -0.06
N TYR A 40 23.74 -7.65 0.68
CA TYR A 40 24.98 -6.93 0.41
C TYR A 40 26.19 -7.86 0.54
N GLY A 41 27.12 -7.73 -0.41
CA GLY A 41 28.45 -8.35 -0.34
C GLY A 41 29.50 -7.35 0.15
N GLU A 42 30.78 -7.72 0.04
CA GLU A 42 31.89 -6.79 0.32
C GLU A 42 32.08 -5.77 -0.82
N ALA A 43 31.71 -6.12 -2.06
CA ALA A 43 31.88 -5.22 -3.21
C ALA A 43 31.02 -3.95 -3.04
N GLY A 44 31.62 -2.79 -3.22
CA GLY A 44 30.96 -1.49 -3.10
C GLY A 44 30.72 -1.01 -1.67
N ARG A 45 31.27 -1.67 -0.67
CA ARG A 45 31.10 -1.32 0.74
C ARG A 45 31.51 0.12 1.05
N GLU A 46 32.55 0.62 0.39
CA GLU A 46 33.01 2.00 0.47
C GLU A 46 31.98 3.02 -0.03
N VAL A 47 31.03 2.58 -0.87
CA VAL A 47 29.96 3.42 -1.43
C VAL A 47 28.69 3.31 -0.60
N HIS A 48 28.18 2.09 -0.37
CA HIS A 48 26.90 1.87 0.31
C HIS A 48 27.01 1.79 1.84
N GLY A 49 28.22 1.57 2.40
CA GLY A 49 28.46 1.54 3.85
C GLY A 49 27.79 0.36 4.61
N LYS A 50 27.18 -0.60 3.89
CA LYS A 50 26.43 -1.70 4.49
C LYS A 50 27.35 -2.89 4.81
N LYS A 51 27.10 -3.56 5.92
CA LYS A 51 27.82 -4.78 6.30
C LYS A 51 27.41 -5.92 5.37
N ALA A 52 28.40 -6.70 4.90
CA ALA A 52 28.15 -7.92 4.13
C ALA A 52 27.19 -8.88 4.87
N GLY A 53 26.28 -9.49 4.13
CA GLY A 53 25.24 -10.39 4.66
C GLY A 53 23.94 -9.67 5.08
N THR A 54 23.92 -8.33 5.21
CA THR A 54 22.65 -7.61 5.47
C THR A 54 21.75 -7.64 4.24
N VAL A 55 20.42 -7.63 4.46
CA VAL A 55 19.45 -7.64 3.38
C VAL A 55 19.60 -6.38 2.53
N MET A 56 19.72 -6.57 1.23
CA MET A 56 19.77 -5.49 0.24
C MET A 56 18.41 -5.30 -0.42
N VAL A 57 17.88 -6.35 -1.03
CA VAL A 57 16.64 -6.30 -1.80
C VAL A 57 15.76 -7.49 -1.44
N VAL A 58 14.47 -7.25 -1.31
CA VAL A 58 13.43 -8.28 -1.19
C VAL A 58 12.48 -8.14 -2.38
N ALA A 59 12.42 -9.15 -3.23
CA ALA A 59 11.40 -9.26 -4.26
C ALA A 59 10.19 -10.03 -3.72
N PHE A 60 8.99 -9.47 -3.84
CA PHE A 60 7.77 -10.07 -3.33
C PHE A 60 6.58 -9.78 -4.24
N GLU A 61 5.48 -10.47 -4.03
CA GLU A 61 4.21 -10.28 -4.74
C GLU A 61 3.10 -10.02 -3.73
N ILE A 62 2.23 -9.07 -4.08
CA ILE A 62 0.95 -8.80 -3.41
C ILE A 62 -0.14 -8.96 -4.46
N GLU A 63 -1.09 -9.87 -4.25
CA GLU A 63 -2.20 -10.16 -5.18
C GLU A 63 -1.72 -10.35 -6.63
N GLY A 64 -0.57 -11.00 -6.81
CA GLY A 64 0.05 -11.22 -8.12
C GLY A 64 0.81 -10.03 -8.70
N GLN A 65 0.75 -8.85 -8.09
CA GLN A 65 1.55 -7.69 -8.46
C GLN A 65 2.96 -7.80 -7.86
N SER A 66 3.99 -7.65 -8.70
CA SER A 66 5.38 -7.67 -8.27
C SER A 66 5.78 -6.36 -7.60
N PHE A 67 6.53 -6.47 -6.50
CA PHE A 67 7.12 -5.38 -5.74
C PHE A 67 8.59 -5.68 -5.43
N ILE A 68 9.36 -4.61 -5.26
CA ILE A 68 10.73 -4.64 -4.77
C ILE A 68 10.81 -3.81 -3.49
N ALA A 69 11.41 -4.33 -2.44
CA ALA A 69 11.78 -3.58 -1.25
C ALA A 69 13.30 -3.49 -1.18
N LEU A 70 13.84 -2.27 -1.11
CA LEU A 70 15.27 -1.98 -1.10
C LEU A 70 15.67 -1.35 0.22
N ASN A 71 16.69 -1.87 0.88
CA ASN A 71 17.36 -1.22 2.01
C ASN A 71 18.47 -0.29 1.50
N GLY A 72 18.10 0.93 1.10
CA GLY A 72 19.03 1.90 0.53
C GLY A 72 19.68 2.83 1.55
N GLY A 73 19.10 2.97 2.74
CA GLY A 73 19.56 3.89 3.79
C GLY A 73 18.53 4.99 4.11
N PRO A 74 18.86 5.91 5.02
CA PRO A 74 17.90 6.86 5.60
C PRO A 74 17.60 8.09 4.73
N GLN A 75 18.15 8.17 3.50
CA GLN A 75 18.12 9.39 2.68
C GLN A 75 16.73 9.76 2.20
N PHE A 76 15.88 8.76 1.90
CA PHE A 76 14.54 8.96 1.38
C PHE A 76 13.49 8.42 2.34
N LYS A 77 12.33 9.09 2.37
CA LYS A 77 11.17 8.69 3.15
C LYS A 77 9.93 8.70 2.26
N PHE A 78 8.99 7.85 2.59
CA PHE A 78 7.68 7.84 1.92
C PHE A 78 6.90 9.11 2.24
N ASP A 79 6.16 9.58 1.24
CA ASP A 79 5.19 10.67 1.36
C ASP A 79 3.88 10.30 0.64
N GLU A 80 2.94 11.21 0.62
CA GLU A 80 1.62 11.01 0.04
C GLU A 80 1.57 11.20 -1.49
N ALA A 81 2.68 11.56 -2.14
CA ALA A 81 2.73 11.74 -3.59
C ALA A 81 2.53 10.41 -4.34
N ILE A 82 2.86 9.28 -3.70
CA ILE A 82 2.54 7.94 -4.17
C ILE A 82 1.75 7.21 -3.08
N SER A 83 0.68 6.55 -3.48
CA SER A 83 -0.10 5.66 -2.62
C SER A 83 -0.57 4.44 -3.40
N PHE A 84 -0.85 3.35 -2.70
CA PHE A 84 -1.46 2.17 -3.27
C PHE A 84 -2.93 2.10 -2.86
N GLN A 85 -3.81 1.87 -3.83
CA GLN A 85 -5.23 1.71 -3.58
C GLN A 85 -5.57 0.24 -3.41
N VAL A 86 -6.29 -0.07 -2.33
CA VAL A 86 -6.87 -1.38 -2.05
C VAL A 86 -8.36 -1.28 -2.30
N PHE A 87 -8.83 -1.91 -3.36
CA PHE A 87 -10.25 -1.92 -3.70
C PHE A 87 -10.97 -3.03 -2.97
N CYS A 88 -12.03 -2.68 -2.26
CA CYS A 88 -12.80 -3.58 -1.40
C CYS A 88 -14.25 -3.68 -1.87
N ASP A 89 -14.77 -4.90 -1.95
CA ASP A 89 -16.15 -5.16 -2.36
C ASP A 89 -17.14 -5.13 -1.19
N THR A 90 -16.68 -5.42 0.02
CA THR A 90 -17.52 -5.50 1.22
C THR A 90 -17.02 -4.62 2.35
N GLN A 91 -17.91 -4.33 3.31
CA GLN A 91 -17.54 -3.58 4.53
C GLN A 91 -16.51 -4.35 5.37
N GLU A 92 -16.63 -5.68 5.41
CA GLU A 92 -15.68 -6.54 6.14
C GLU A 92 -14.27 -6.44 5.56
N GLU A 93 -14.13 -6.36 4.24
CA GLU A 93 -12.82 -6.14 3.59
C GLU A 93 -12.26 -4.76 3.92
N ILE A 94 -13.10 -3.71 3.86
CA ILE A 94 -12.70 -2.35 4.25
C ILE A 94 -12.21 -2.35 5.69
N ASP A 95 -12.97 -2.95 6.61
CA ASP A 95 -12.62 -3.00 8.03
C ASP A 95 -11.33 -3.77 8.27
N TYR A 96 -11.14 -4.89 7.58
CA TYR A 96 -9.93 -5.71 7.66
C TYR A 96 -8.68 -4.95 7.17
N PHE A 97 -8.71 -4.42 5.95
CA PHE A 97 -7.54 -3.72 5.40
C PHE A 97 -7.25 -2.42 6.13
N TRP A 98 -8.30 -1.69 6.53
CA TRP A 98 -8.14 -0.48 7.33
C TRP A 98 -7.42 -0.76 8.64
N SER A 99 -7.90 -1.72 9.41
CA SER A 99 -7.31 -2.06 10.71
C SER A 99 -5.92 -2.67 10.58
N SER A 100 -5.72 -3.56 9.60
CA SER A 100 -4.44 -4.24 9.41
C SER A 100 -3.33 -3.29 8.95
N LEU A 101 -3.63 -2.42 7.97
CA LEU A 101 -2.64 -1.50 7.39
C LEU A 101 -2.36 -0.29 8.27
N SER A 102 -3.36 0.21 9.04
CA SER A 102 -3.16 1.35 9.94
C SER A 102 -2.52 0.99 11.28
N ALA A 103 -2.43 -0.31 11.61
CA ALA A 103 -1.82 -0.77 12.86
C ALA A 103 -0.36 -0.31 12.96
N GLY A 104 -0.03 0.42 14.03
CA GLY A 104 1.30 1.02 14.21
C GLY A 104 1.61 2.20 13.30
N GLY A 105 0.67 2.59 12.44
CA GLY A 105 0.76 3.73 11.54
C GLY A 105 -0.20 4.86 11.92
N ARG A 106 -0.85 5.45 10.93
CA ARG A 106 -1.75 6.60 11.13
C ARG A 106 -2.94 6.58 10.17
N GLU A 107 -4.14 6.72 10.71
CA GLU A 107 -5.35 6.93 9.94
C GLU A 107 -5.43 8.36 9.38
N GLY A 108 -5.93 8.47 8.15
CA GLY A 108 -6.20 9.74 7.46
C GLY A 108 -7.69 9.93 7.14
N GLN A 109 -7.99 10.81 6.20
CA GLN A 109 -9.33 11.10 5.71
C GLN A 109 -9.59 10.38 4.38
N CYS A 110 -10.85 10.16 4.03
CA CYS A 110 -11.27 9.67 2.71
C CYS A 110 -10.60 8.34 2.31
N GLY A 111 -10.48 7.40 3.25
CA GLY A 111 -9.86 6.11 3.01
C GLY A 111 -8.34 6.09 3.03
N TRP A 112 -7.67 7.24 3.20
CA TRP A 112 -6.22 7.32 3.30
C TRP A 112 -5.70 6.88 4.66
N LEU A 113 -4.55 6.22 4.65
CA LEU A 113 -3.78 5.89 5.85
C LEU A 113 -2.29 5.81 5.52
N LYS A 114 -1.45 5.89 6.54
CA LYS A 114 -0.04 5.47 6.48
C LYS A 114 0.15 4.24 7.32
N ASP A 115 0.90 3.28 6.81
CA ASP A 115 1.27 2.10 7.58
C ASP A 115 2.42 2.40 8.56
N GLN A 116 2.82 1.39 9.33
CA GLN A 116 3.90 1.50 10.31
C GLN A 116 5.27 1.88 9.70
N PHE A 117 5.45 1.70 8.40
CA PHE A 117 6.66 2.09 7.66
C PHE A 117 6.56 3.47 7.02
N GLY A 118 5.39 4.11 7.12
CA GLY A 118 5.10 5.43 6.53
C GLY A 118 4.62 5.39 5.08
N LEU A 119 4.44 4.20 4.49
CA LEU A 119 3.88 4.06 3.15
C LEU A 119 2.40 4.42 3.16
N SER A 120 1.98 5.19 2.16
CA SER A 120 0.60 5.65 2.02
C SER A 120 -0.26 4.62 1.28
N TRP A 121 -1.44 4.35 1.83
CA TRP A 121 -2.47 3.49 1.29
C TRP A 121 -3.80 4.21 1.23
N GLN A 122 -4.65 3.77 0.32
CA GLN A 122 -6.05 4.15 0.25
C GLN A 122 -6.90 2.89 0.25
N VAL A 123 -7.73 2.70 1.27
CA VAL A 123 -8.70 1.60 1.34
C VAL A 123 -10.02 2.12 0.78
N VAL A 124 -10.38 1.67 -0.42
CA VAL A 124 -11.42 2.30 -1.25
C VAL A 124 -12.50 1.28 -1.62
N PRO A 125 -13.80 1.61 -1.49
CA PRO A 125 -14.85 0.78 -2.07
C PRO A 125 -14.66 0.61 -3.58
N ALA A 126 -14.69 -0.64 -4.08
CA ALA A 126 -14.49 -0.93 -5.51
C ALA A 126 -15.51 -0.23 -6.42
N MET A 127 -16.71 0.03 -5.89
CA MET A 127 -17.77 0.76 -6.60
C MET A 127 -17.58 2.28 -6.66
N LEU A 128 -16.75 2.87 -5.79
CA LEU A 128 -16.64 4.32 -5.65
C LEU A 128 -16.20 5.04 -6.94
N PRO A 129 -15.17 4.56 -7.69
CA PRO A 129 -14.77 5.20 -8.93
C PRO A 129 -15.92 5.34 -9.93
N GLN A 130 -16.76 4.29 -10.08
CA GLN A 130 -17.92 4.33 -10.96
C GLN A 130 -19.01 5.26 -10.46
N MET A 131 -19.24 5.32 -9.13
CA MET A 131 -20.21 6.24 -8.53
C MET A 131 -19.85 7.71 -8.76
N MET A 132 -18.58 8.00 -8.98
CA MET A 132 -18.04 9.36 -9.17
C MET A 132 -17.89 9.75 -10.66
N THR A 133 -18.27 8.88 -11.61
CA THR A 133 -18.13 9.18 -13.05
C THR A 133 -19.15 10.18 -13.57
N ASP A 134 -20.31 10.27 -12.92
CA ASP A 134 -21.39 11.17 -13.32
C ASP A 134 -21.20 12.54 -12.65
N ALA A 135 -21.29 13.60 -13.45
CA ALA A 135 -21.36 14.96 -12.93
C ALA A 135 -22.81 15.29 -12.52
N GLY A 136 -22.97 16.06 -11.44
CA GLY A 136 -24.26 16.56 -11.01
C GLY A 136 -24.57 16.31 -9.54
N ALA A 137 -25.80 16.59 -9.13
CA ALA A 137 -26.22 16.56 -7.73
C ALA A 137 -25.94 15.23 -6.99
N LYS A 138 -26.00 14.10 -7.70
CA LYS A 138 -25.67 12.79 -7.14
C LYS A 138 -24.19 12.70 -6.80
N ALA A 139 -23.30 13.07 -7.71
CA ALA A 139 -21.86 13.08 -7.46
C ALA A 139 -21.48 14.03 -6.31
N ASP A 140 -22.13 15.18 -6.23
CA ASP A 140 -21.93 16.14 -5.13
C ASP A 140 -22.35 15.56 -3.77
N ARG A 141 -23.48 14.84 -3.70
CA ARG A 141 -23.91 14.17 -2.47
C ARG A 141 -22.91 13.08 -2.03
N ILE A 142 -22.46 12.26 -2.97
CA ILE A 142 -21.46 11.22 -2.70
C ILE A 142 -20.15 11.86 -2.22
N MET A 143 -19.68 12.90 -2.90
CA MET A 143 -18.47 13.61 -2.50
C MET A 143 -18.59 14.21 -1.11
N ASN A 144 -19.72 14.84 -0.78
CA ASN A 144 -19.99 15.37 0.54
C ASN A 144 -20.01 14.28 1.63
N ALA A 145 -20.47 13.07 1.32
CA ALA A 145 -20.39 11.95 2.22
C ALA A 145 -18.94 11.46 2.40
N VAL A 146 -18.20 11.29 1.30
CA VAL A 146 -16.79 10.87 1.28
C VAL A 146 -15.92 11.80 2.13
N LEU A 147 -16.07 13.12 1.97
CA LEU A 147 -15.26 14.12 2.67
C LEU A 147 -15.44 14.12 4.20
N LYS A 148 -16.52 13.51 4.70
CA LYS A 148 -16.80 13.38 6.14
C LYS A 148 -16.25 12.09 6.74
N MET A 149 -15.73 11.16 5.90
CA MET A 149 -15.30 9.83 6.35
C MET A 149 -13.78 9.79 6.52
N LYS A 150 -13.34 9.03 7.51
CA LYS A 150 -11.97 8.49 7.58
C LYS A 150 -11.96 7.13 6.87
N LYS A 151 -12.40 6.10 7.57
CA LYS A 151 -12.71 4.80 6.98
C LYS A 151 -14.04 4.88 6.24
N PHE A 152 -14.12 4.29 5.06
CA PHE A 152 -15.37 4.26 4.30
C PHE A 152 -16.44 3.39 4.96
N ASP A 153 -17.68 3.90 4.91
CA ASP A 153 -18.91 3.22 5.28
C ASP A 153 -19.76 3.02 4.02
N LEU A 154 -19.86 1.76 3.56
CA LEU A 154 -20.58 1.41 2.34
C LEU A 154 -22.06 1.75 2.43
N ALA A 155 -22.69 1.53 3.60
CA ALA A 155 -24.10 1.83 3.77
C ALA A 155 -24.38 3.34 3.69
N ALA A 156 -23.48 4.17 4.23
CA ALA A 156 -23.58 5.63 4.11
C ALA A 156 -23.40 6.10 2.68
N LEU A 157 -22.48 5.51 1.91
CA LEU A 157 -22.28 5.81 0.48
C LEU A 157 -23.49 5.40 -0.34
N GLN A 158 -24.07 4.24 -0.08
CA GLN A 158 -25.28 3.77 -0.77
C GLN A 158 -26.47 4.69 -0.51
N ARG A 159 -26.69 5.16 0.73
CA ARG A 159 -27.72 6.17 1.04
C ARG A 159 -27.50 7.46 0.25
N ALA A 160 -26.27 8.00 0.24
CA ALA A 160 -25.95 9.21 -0.51
C ALA A 160 -26.17 9.04 -2.02
N CYS A 161 -26.13 7.82 -2.52
CA CYS A 161 -26.37 7.48 -3.93
C CYS A 161 -27.87 7.40 -4.26
N ALA A 162 -28.74 7.01 -3.29
CA ALA A 162 -30.16 6.75 -3.47
C ALA A 162 -31.02 8.04 -3.43
N ASP A 163 -30.61 9.04 -2.66
CA ASP A 163 -31.28 10.35 -2.51
C ASP A 163 -31.00 11.26 -3.72
#